data_448307d7eac64810e879e636be1d182a
#
_entry.id   448307d7eac64810e879e636be1d182a
#
_cell.length_a   1.000
_cell.length_b   1.000
_cell.length_c   1.000
_cell.angle_alpha   90.00
_cell.angle_beta   90.00
_cell.angle_gamma   90.00
#
_symmetry.space_group_name_H-M   'P 1'
#
loop_
_entity.id
_entity.type
_entity.pdbx_description
1 polymer ?
#
loop_
_entity_poly.entity_id
_entity_poly.type
_entity_poly.pdbx_seq_one_letter_code
_entity_poly.pdbx_strand_id
1 'polypeptide(L)'
;MIIPNLIIGTDRYGHKLQCGDICSFEIKLQRSKREEEIEELKGMIVYDEDSYAYAFETLDDYAPILCMYCAEYGSVEKLFEANADNFNNIPDGDKWKEIYNSNLKEMGIK
;
A
#
# COMPACT_ATOMS: atom_id res chain seq x y z
N MET A 1 4.75 -10.99 -16.44
CA MET A 1 5.46 -9.68 -16.54
C MET A 1 4.77 -8.65 -15.66
N ILE A 2 5.54 -7.97 -14.84
CA ILE A 2 5.01 -6.91 -13.98
C ILE A 2 5.11 -5.58 -14.74
N ILE A 3 3.99 -4.87 -14.85
CA ILE A 3 3.94 -3.58 -15.53
C ILE A 3 3.87 -2.49 -14.47
N PRO A 4 4.93 -1.67 -14.30
CA PRO A 4 5.01 -0.74 -13.16
C PRO A 4 3.95 0.36 -13.17
N ASN A 5 3.48 0.78 -14.34
CA ASN A 5 2.47 1.84 -14.48
C ASN A 5 1.06 1.28 -14.68
N LEU A 6 0.88 -0.02 -14.42
CA LEU A 6 -0.43 -0.63 -14.55
C LEU A 6 -1.38 -0.08 -13.50
N ILE A 7 -2.56 0.34 -13.96
CA ILE A 7 -3.63 0.76 -13.06
C ILE A 7 -4.29 -0.50 -12.54
N ILE A 8 -4.24 -0.71 -11.23
CA ILE A 8 -4.73 -1.92 -10.57
C ILE A 8 -6.13 -1.74 -9.95
N GLY A 9 -6.65 -0.53 -9.96
CA GLY A 9 -7.95 -0.23 -9.40
C GLY A 9 -8.13 1.26 -9.18
N THR A 10 -9.15 1.61 -8.40
CA THR A 10 -9.43 2.99 -8.01
C THR A 10 -9.66 3.08 -6.51
N ASP A 11 -9.38 4.26 -5.93
CA ASP A 11 -9.68 4.52 -4.54
C ASP A 11 -11.16 4.93 -4.36
N ARG A 12 -11.56 5.25 -3.12
CA ARG A 12 -12.94 5.63 -2.80
C ARG A 12 -13.44 6.88 -3.53
N TYR A 13 -12.52 7.69 -4.04
CA TYR A 13 -12.83 8.93 -4.78
C TYR A 13 -12.66 8.79 -6.29
N GLY A 14 -12.37 7.59 -6.77
CA GLY A 14 -12.18 7.33 -8.19
C GLY A 14 -10.79 7.60 -8.71
N HIS A 15 -9.82 7.89 -7.83
CA HIS A 15 -8.43 8.05 -8.24
C HIS A 15 -7.82 6.71 -8.63
N LYS A 16 -7.12 6.70 -9.75
CA LYS A 16 -6.46 5.48 -10.24
C LYS A 16 -5.30 5.10 -9.32
N LEU A 17 -5.22 3.81 -9.01
CA LEU A 17 -4.18 3.25 -8.15
C LEU A 17 -3.15 2.49 -8.97
N GLN A 18 -1.89 2.68 -8.64
CA GLN A 18 -0.78 1.95 -9.24
C GLN A 18 0.29 1.67 -8.19
N CYS A 19 1.20 0.77 -8.54
CA CYS A 19 2.29 0.37 -7.67
C CYS A 19 3.13 1.57 -7.26
N GLY A 20 3.41 1.70 -5.96
CA GLY A 20 4.15 2.83 -5.40
C GLY A 20 3.26 3.92 -4.79
N ASP A 21 1.97 3.92 -5.08
CA ASP A 21 1.04 4.87 -4.45
C ASP A 21 0.94 4.59 -2.96
N ILE A 22 0.94 5.66 -2.16
CA ILE A 22 0.76 5.56 -0.71
C ILE A 22 -0.69 5.89 -0.40
N CYS A 23 -1.37 4.95 0.28
CA CYS A 23 -2.79 5.04 0.58
C CYS A 23 -3.04 4.90 2.08
N SER A 24 -4.14 5.50 2.56
CA SER A 24 -4.72 5.12 3.82
C SER A 24 -5.85 4.11 3.57
N PHE A 25 -6.09 3.23 4.51
CA PHE A 25 -7.15 2.24 4.44
C PHE A 25 -7.51 1.75 5.83
N GLU A 26 -8.70 1.18 5.96
CA GLU A 26 -9.17 0.64 7.23
C GLU A 26 -9.18 -0.88 7.17
N ILE A 27 -8.80 -1.51 8.28
CA ILE A 27 -8.91 -2.95 8.46
C ILE A 27 -9.76 -3.24 9.70
N LYS A 28 -10.45 -4.37 9.69
CA LYS A 28 -11.16 -4.87 10.86
C LYS A 28 -10.28 -5.84 11.61
N LEU A 29 -10.10 -5.56 12.90
CA LEU A 29 -9.43 -6.47 13.82
C LEU A 29 -10.48 -7.06 14.76
N GLN A 30 -10.60 -8.38 14.78
CA GLN A 30 -11.48 -9.05 15.70
C GLN A 30 -10.66 -9.48 16.93
N ARG A 31 -10.77 -8.71 18.01
CA ARG A 31 -10.01 -8.96 19.23
C ARG A 31 -10.70 -9.97 20.15
N SER A 32 -12.03 -10.10 20.02
CA SER A 32 -12.80 -11.11 20.74
C SER A 32 -14.04 -11.44 19.92
N LYS A 33 -14.81 -12.48 20.36
CA LYS A 33 -16.05 -12.86 19.69
C LYS A 33 -17.10 -11.74 19.67
N ARG A 34 -16.92 -10.68 20.45
CA ARG A 34 -17.89 -9.59 20.63
C ARG A 34 -17.35 -8.21 20.30
N GLU A 35 -16.03 -8.08 20.07
CA GLU A 35 -15.41 -6.78 19.83
C GLU A 35 -14.74 -6.78 18.46
N GLU A 36 -15.26 -5.94 17.58
CA GLU A 36 -14.61 -5.59 16.32
C GLU A 36 -13.98 -4.21 16.50
N GLU A 37 -12.72 -4.07 16.11
CA GLU A 37 -12.02 -2.80 16.10
C GLU A 37 -11.61 -2.46 14.68
N ILE A 38 -11.85 -1.22 14.29
CA ILE A 38 -11.42 -0.71 12.99
C ILE A 38 -10.14 0.09 13.22
N GLU A 39 -9.09 -0.27 12.52
CA GLU A 39 -7.81 0.43 12.57
C GLU A 39 -7.50 1.03 11.21
N GLU A 40 -7.08 2.30 11.21
CA GLU A 40 -6.61 2.98 10.02
C GLU A 40 -5.11 2.80 9.88
N LEU A 41 -4.69 2.34 8.72
CA LEU A 41 -3.29 2.11 8.40
C LEU A 41 -2.91 2.89 7.13
N LYS A 42 -1.61 3.11 6.97
CA LYS A 42 -1.04 3.64 5.73
C LYS A 42 -0.12 2.61 5.14
N GLY A 43 -0.21 2.44 3.83
CA GLY A 43 0.63 1.48 3.12
C GLY A 43 0.92 1.92 1.70
N MET A 44 2.05 1.47 1.19
CA MET A 44 2.41 1.64 -0.21
C MET A 44 1.98 0.41 -0.98
N ILE A 45 1.37 0.62 -2.15
CA ILE A 45 1.01 -0.47 -3.04
C ILE A 45 2.29 -1.06 -3.62
N VAL A 46 2.52 -2.34 -3.37
CA VAL A 46 3.68 -3.08 -3.86
C VAL A 46 3.20 -4.38 -4.50
N TYR A 47 4.05 -4.99 -5.31
CA TYR A 47 3.82 -6.35 -5.79
C TYR A 47 4.55 -7.30 -4.86
N ASP A 48 3.80 -8.20 -4.25
CA ASP A 48 4.35 -9.23 -3.36
C ASP A 48 4.58 -10.52 -4.15
N GLU A 49 5.84 -10.88 -4.37
CA GLU A 49 6.20 -12.08 -5.12
C GLU A 49 5.82 -13.38 -4.40
N ASP A 50 5.81 -13.36 -3.08
CA ASP A 50 5.47 -14.55 -2.29
C ASP A 50 4.01 -14.96 -2.46
N SER A 51 3.11 -13.99 -2.58
CA SER A 51 1.69 -14.23 -2.79
C SER A 51 1.24 -14.07 -4.25
N TYR A 52 2.12 -13.63 -5.13
CA TYR A 52 1.83 -13.32 -6.53
C TYR A 52 0.68 -12.31 -6.68
N ALA A 53 0.64 -11.31 -5.81
CA ALA A 53 -0.44 -10.35 -5.77
C ALA A 53 0.05 -8.96 -5.35
N TYR A 54 -0.75 -7.94 -5.66
CA TYR A 54 -0.51 -6.60 -5.12
C TYR A 54 -0.94 -6.56 -3.65
N ALA A 55 -0.17 -5.84 -2.85
CA ALA A 55 -0.39 -5.73 -1.41
C ALA A 55 -0.06 -4.32 -0.93
N PHE A 56 -0.43 -4.01 0.30
CA PHE A 56 0.01 -2.80 0.99
C PHE A 56 1.21 -3.14 1.89
N GLU A 57 2.33 -2.48 1.67
CA GLU A 57 3.47 -2.56 2.59
C GLU A 57 3.43 -1.36 3.52
N THR A 58 3.38 -1.63 4.82
CA THR A 58 3.25 -0.61 5.85
C THR A 58 4.58 -0.37 6.55
N LEU A 59 4.65 0.68 7.35
CA LEU A 59 5.79 0.94 8.24
C LEU A 59 5.60 0.28 9.61
N ASP A 60 4.52 -0.47 9.79
CA ASP A 60 4.18 -1.13 11.04
C ASP A 60 4.90 -2.48 11.12
N ASP A 61 5.69 -2.69 12.17
CA ASP A 61 6.45 -3.92 12.40
C ASP A 61 5.55 -5.15 12.62
N TYR A 62 4.31 -4.93 13.08
CA TYR A 62 3.37 -6.02 13.35
C TYR A 62 2.63 -6.51 12.10
N ALA A 63 2.50 -5.66 11.10
CA ALA A 63 1.78 -6.00 9.88
C ALA A 63 2.50 -5.39 8.67
N PRO A 64 3.74 -5.83 8.38
CA PRO A 64 4.56 -5.17 7.36
C PRO A 64 3.97 -5.30 5.95
N ILE A 65 3.29 -6.41 5.66
CA ILE A 65 2.66 -6.63 4.36
C ILE A 65 1.24 -7.12 4.58
N LEU A 66 0.28 -6.39 4.01
CA LEU A 66 -1.14 -6.72 4.09
C LEU A 66 -1.72 -6.91 2.70
N CYS A 67 -2.36 -8.04 2.49
CA CYS A 67 -3.12 -8.29 1.27
C CYS A 67 -4.16 -7.17 1.07
N MET A 68 -4.32 -6.70 -0.16
CA MET A 68 -5.29 -5.64 -0.46
C MET A 68 -6.73 -6.03 -0.10
N TYR A 69 -7.02 -7.32 -0.07
CA TYR A 69 -8.33 -7.82 0.37
C TYR A 69 -8.61 -7.62 1.85
N CYS A 70 -7.58 -7.38 2.66
CA CYS A 70 -7.74 -7.11 4.09
C CYS A 70 -8.28 -5.70 4.36
N ALA A 71 -8.14 -4.80 3.39
CA ALA A 71 -8.68 -3.45 3.51
C ALA A 71 -10.21 -3.49 3.36
N GLU A 72 -10.90 -2.73 4.20
CA GLU A 72 -12.35 -2.60 4.10
C GLU A 72 -12.75 -1.99 2.76
N TYR A 73 -13.77 -2.57 2.16
CA TYR A 73 -14.28 -2.09 0.87
C TYR A 73 -14.69 -0.62 0.95
N GLY A 74 -14.15 0.16 0.03
CA GLY A 74 -14.45 1.61 -0.03
C GLY A 74 -13.70 2.47 0.97
N SER A 75 -12.76 1.90 1.76
CA SER A 75 -11.96 2.68 2.71
C SER A 75 -10.66 3.22 2.13
N VAL A 76 -10.21 2.67 1.01
CA VAL A 76 -8.90 3.02 0.43
C VAL A 76 -8.93 4.45 -0.12
N GLU A 77 -7.97 5.26 0.32
CA GLU A 77 -7.80 6.64 -0.13
C GLU A 77 -6.34 6.88 -0.51
N LYS A 78 -6.12 7.33 -1.75
CA LYS A 78 -4.77 7.66 -2.19
C LYS A 78 -4.31 8.97 -1.56
N LEU A 79 -3.19 8.93 -0.84
CA LEU A 79 -2.60 10.10 -0.20
C LEU A 79 -1.51 10.74 -1.06
N PHE A 80 -0.64 9.91 -1.63
CA PHE A 80 0.49 10.38 -2.45
C PHE A 80 0.66 9.47 -3.65
N GLU A 81 0.91 10.09 -4.80
CA GLU A 81 1.16 9.34 -6.04
C GLU A 81 2.57 8.72 -6.05
N ALA A 82 2.69 7.63 -6.81
CA ALA A 82 3.96 6.93 -7.05
C ALA A 82 4.92 7.84 -7.84
N ASN A 83 5.68 8.64 -7.14
CA ASN A 83 6.65 9.57 -7.72
C ASN A 83 7.82 9.73 -6.76
N ALA A 84 9.03 9.37 -7.22
CA ALA A 84 10.24 9.44 -6.41
C ALA A 84 10.48 10.83 -5.81
N ASP A 85 10.07 11.88 -6.48
CA ASP A 85 10.25 13.26 -6.01
C ASP A 85 9.34 13.64 -4.83
N ASN A 86 8.22 12.94 -4.68
CA ASN A 86 7.26 13.23 -3.62
C ASN A 86 7.77 12.80 -2.24
N PHE A 87 8.69 11.85 -2.17
CA PHE A 87 9.16 11.31 -0.88
C PHE A 87 9.87 12.33 -0.01
N ASN A 88 10.40 13.40 -0.59
CA ASN A 88 11.08 14.43 0.18
C ASN A 88 10.12 15.34 0.97
N ASN A 89 8.83 15.30 0.63
CA ASN A 89 7.82 16.21 1.16
C ASN A 89 6.75 15.51 2.01
N ILE A 90 6.92 14.22 2.29
CA ILE A 90 5.93 13.46 3.06
C ILE A 90 6.53 12.96 4.38
N PRO A 91 5.69 12.74 5.41
CA PRO A 91 6.15 12.13 6.66
C PRO A 91 6.75 10.75 6.39
N ASP A 92 7.88 10.44 7.04
CA ASP A 92 8.61 9.19 6.87
C ASP A 92 9.04 8.92 5.42
N GLY A 93 9.24 9.99 4.64
CA GLY A 93 9.58 9.88 3.23
C GLY A 93 10.80 9.00 2.94
N ASP A 94 11.82 9.05 3.79
CA ASP A 94 13.02 8.21 3.64
C ASP A 94 12.68 6.71 3.73
N LYS A 95 11.78 6.34 4.63
CA LYS A 95 11.34 4.96 4.80
C LYS A 95 10.49 4.50 3.61
N TRP A 96 9.57 5.34 3.15
CA TRP A 96 8.75 5.06 1.97
C TRP A 96 9.60 4.95 0.71
N LYS A 97 10.59 5.81 0.57
CA LYS A 97 11.52 5.76 -0.57
C LYS A 97 12.30 4.44 -0.62
N GLU A 98 12.72 3.95 0.53
CA GLU A 98 13.42 2.68 0.65
C GLU A 98 12.53 1.52 0.19
N ILE A 99 11.27 1.49 0.62
CA ILE A 99 10.29 0.50 0.19
C ILE A 99 10.06 0.58 -1.32
N TYR A 100 9.89 1.79 -1.84
CA TYR A 100 9.67 2.03 -3.27
C TYR A 100 10.82 1.51 -4.11
N ASN A 101 12.05 1.86 -3.75
CA ASN A 101 13.24 1.42 -4.48
C ASN A 101 13.44 -0.10 -4.41
N SER A 102 13.18 -0.69 -3.25
CA SER A 102 13.24 -2.13 -3.07
C SER A 102 12.24 -2.85 -3.95
N ASN A 103 11.01 -2.34 -4.03
CA ASN A 103 9.97 -2.92 -4.86
C ASN A 103 10.28 -2.80 -6.36
N LEU A 104 10.78 -1.67 -6.81
CA LEU A 104 11.22 -1.51 -8.21
C LEU A 104 12.30 -2.53 -8.58
N LYS A 105 13.23 -2.77 -7.67
CA LYS A 105 14.30 -3.74 -7.88
C LYS A 105 13.76 -5.17 -7.98
N GLU A 106 12.81 -5.54 -7.13
CA GLU A 106 12.14 -6.84 -7.17
C GLU A 106 11.36 -7.03 -8.46
N MET A 107 10.79 -5.95 -9.00
CA MET A 107 10.06 -5.96 -10.27
C MET A 107 11.00 -6.01 -11.49
N GLY A 108 12.32 -5.98 -11.29
CA GLY A 108 13.30 -6.00 -12.36
C GLY A 108 13.47 -4.65 -13.08
N ILE A 109 13.04 -3.57 -12.46
CA ILE A 109 13.15 -2.23 -13.00
C ILE A 109 14.40 -1.56 -12.42
N LYS A 110 15.23 -1.05 -13.29
CA LYS A 110 16.45 -0.37 -12.88
C LYS A 110 16.27 1.14 -12.82
#